data_314215a4ef67a979c19f64b0343be7c9
#
_entry.id   314215a4ef67a979c19f64b0343be7c9
#
_cell.length_a   1.000
_cell.length_b   1.000
_cell.length_c   1.000
_cell.angle_alpha   90.00
_cell.angle_beta   90.00
_cell.angle_gamma   90.00
#
_symmetry.space_group_name_H-M   'P 1'
#
loop_
_entity.id
_entity.type
_entity.pdbx_description
1 polymer ?
#
loop_
_entity_poly.entity_id
_entity_poly.type
_entity_poly.pdbx_seq_one_letter_code
_entity_poly.pdbx_strand_id
1 'polypeptide(L)'
;SERRLLKDLGESRVNSVENGSFSRLSNEISRRYGSAPLPILTKGAKAVVFKKACENIKDELKLFGKNIDNVAFINSAINIYDEMKSCRVGAQDIMQASVNTEKETLSQKLHDISLIMSAYDLYIDGKFLDGASELTRLYTKLVDLDYFVGRTVFIDGFNGFVAQEYKILEVILSQAKAVYVTFCTDSHINNDKFNLFSYVNNNINYLREAAENAGTSMLEPVYLKENHRFNNDELILSEKFVFSNVKNTSGDIPQNIELYGAKSVTDECDFVSDRISKLLRSGVKASDIAVICRDLDKYQKELQFSFSKYNIPYFNDERQNISSEPLIMFVNFLMRCSIYSLSSNDIFSMLKTGLTALEDEAVNELENYAFIWNIKGSKWKKEFTNSPKGFSEEMTDNDLKKLEAINKSREYVVDRLQKFNSACKKKNSADICRAIYFTLIDFSVDDKLRGLAQSLNDNGKSVLAFEQGRVWDLLMDILDKLATISDDQNITVKEFYKLFNLMIMNEDLGNIPSGLDNVQIGSADRIRCNNPYAVFVVGANEGEFPQSVSSSGLLSESDRNILIENKFKLYAYGETLNAQEKYFAYMALSAPSDRLFVSFRNGSADGF
;
A
#
# COMPACT_ATOMS: atom_id res chain seq x y z
N SER A 1 0.98 18.64 10.04
CA SER A 1 1.27 19.08 11.44
C SER A 1 2.11 20.35 11.49
N GLU A 2 3.23 20.52 10.74
CA GLU A 2 4.10 21.70 10.78
C GLU A 2 3.33 23.01 10.47
N ARG A 3 2.49 23.03 9.42
CA ARG A 3 1.66 24.21 9.09
C ARG A 3 0.69 24.59 10.19
N ARG A 4 0.11 23.62 10.90
CA ARG A 4 -0.79 23.87 12.04
C ARG A 4 0.00 24.47 13.21
N LEU A 5 1.16 23.90 13.54
CA LEU A 5 2.05 24.44 14.56
C LEU A 5 2.51 25.87 14.22
N LEU A 6 2.82 26.14 12.94
CA LEU A 6 3.17 27.48 12.48
C LEU A 6 2.00 28.46 12.68
N LYS A 7 0.77 28.05 12.34
CA LYS A 7 -0.43 28.87 12.51
C LYS A 7 -0.74 29.15 13.98
N ASP A 8 -0.61 28.13 14.84
CA ASP A 8 -1.01 28.23 16.24
C ASP A 8 0.06 28.84 17.14
N LEU A 9 1.34 28.59 16.87
CA LEU A 9 2.49 29.05 17.68
C LEU A 9 3.21 30.29 17.14
N GLY A 10 3.09 30.56 15.84
CA GLY A 10 3.84 31.60 15.14
C GLY A 10 5.30 31.20 14.84
N GLU A 11 5.93 31.90 13.90
CA GLU A 11 7.28 31.59 13.40
C GLU A 11 8.37 31.53 14.47
N SER A 12 8.29 32.37 15.48
CA SER A 12 9.31 32.47 16.55
C SER A 12 9.32 31.26 17.49
N ARG A 13 8.17 30.59 17.69
CA ARG A 13 8.03 29.46 18.62
C ARG A 13 8.13 28.12 17.92
N VAL A 14 7.78 28.03 16.63
CA VAL A 14 7.86 26.80 15.84
C VAL A 14 9.28 26.25 15.79
N ASN A 15 10.30 27.11 15.74
CA ASN A 15 11.71 26.70 15.72
C ASN A 15 12.17 25.97 16.99
N SER A 16 11.43 26.09 18.11
CA SER A 16 11.71 25.37 19.36
C SER A 16 10.98 24.03 19.47
N VAL A 17 10.19 23.64 18.47
CA VAL A 17 9.40 22.41 18.45
C VAL A 17 9.92 21.48 17.36
N GLU A 18 10.42 20.33 17.76
CA GLU A 18 10.72 19.23 16.84
C GLU A 18 9.46 18.40 16.64
N ASN A 19 9.00 18.27 15.39
CA ASN A 19 7.80 17.50 15.04
C ASN A 19 8.16 16.31 14.15
N GLY A 20 7.62 15.12 14.46
CA GLY A 20 7.90 13.92 13.67
C GLY A 20 7.09 12.71 14.08
N SER A 21 7.25 11.65 13.28
CA SER A 21 6.81 10.28 13.57
C SER A 21 7.97 9.48 14.18
N PHE A 22 7.73 8.28 14.67
CA PHE A 22 8.79 7.36 15.10
C PHE A 22 9.83 7.11 14.00
N SER A 23 9.42 6.95 12.75
CA SER A 23 10.35 6.77 11.62
C SER A 23 11.19 8.04 11.35
N ARG A 24 10.61 9.23 11.47
CA ARG A 24 11.38 10.48 11.35
C ARG A 24 12.40 10.60 12.48
N LEU A 25 12.00 10.27 13.71
CA LEU A 25 12.90 10.21 14.86
C LEU A 25 14.03 9.20 14.64
N SER A 26 13.73 8.01 14.12
CA SER A 26 14.72 6.99 13.79
C SER A 26 15.76 7.49 12.79
N ASN A 27 15.31 8.13 11.73
CA ASN A 27 16.17 8.71 10.70
C ASN A 27 17.05 9.84 11.26
N GLU A 28 16.49 10.70 12.14
CA GLU A 28 17.23 11.79 12.77
C GLU A 28 18.30 11.29 13.73
N ILE A 29 17.97 10.35 14.60
CA ILE A 29 18.92 9.71 15.51
C ILE A 29 20.02 8.99 14.74
N SER A 30 19.67 8.27 13.67
CA SER A 30 20.64 7.59 12.81
C SER A 30 21.59 8.56 12.12
N ARG A 31 21.10 9.71 11.67
CA ARG A 31 21.92 10.74 11.03
C ARG A 31 22.84 11.46 12.02
N ARG A 32 22.35 11.77 13.24
CA ARG A 32 23.12 12.55 14.23
C ARG A 32 24.18 11.69 14.95
N TYR A 33 23.88 10.43 15.26
CA TYR A 33 24.71 9.58 16.09
C TYR A 33 25.35 8.39 15.35
N GLY A 34 25.31 8.43 14.02
CA GLY A 34 26.11 7.61 13.11
C GLY A 34 25.95 6.10 13.21
N SER A 35 25.45 5.50 12.15
CA SER A 35 25.82 4.16 11.70
C SER A 35 25.86 4.21 10.19
N ALA A 36 26.70 3.38 9.55
CA ALA A 36 26.69 3.24 8.10
C ALA A 36 25.26 2.90 7.67
N PRO A 37 24.66 3.66 6.75
CA PRO A 37 23.29 3.41 6.33
C PRO A 37 23.26 2.10 5.55
N LEU A 38 22.68 1.05 6.14
CA LEU A 38 22.30 -0.12 5.37
C LEU A 38 21.07 0.24 4.52
N PRO A 39 20.93 -0.32 3.31
CA PRO A 39 19.77 -0.07 2.46
C PRO A 39 18.50 -0.57 3.13
N ILE A 40 17.46 0.27 3.13
CA ILE A 40 16.15 -0.05 3.69
C ILE A 40 15.36 -0.84 2.62
N LEU A 41 14.83 -1.98 3.01
CA LEU A 41 13.98 -2.78 2.13
C LEU A 41 12.62 -2.09 1.94
N THR A 42 12.25 -1.84 0.67
CA THR A 42 10.85 -1.53 0.31
C THR A 42 9.98 -2.78 0.47
N LYS A 43 8.67 -2.63 0.39
CA LYS A 43 7.74 -3.78 0.48
C LYS A 43 8.06 -4.85 -0.57
N GLY A 44 8.31 -4.45 -1.83
CA GLY A 44 8.65 -5.35 -2.91
C GLY A 44 10.01 -6.02 -2.70
N ALA A 45 11.03 -5.25 -2.30
CA ALA A 45 12.34 -5.78 -1.97
C ALA A 45 12.28 -6.79 -0.80
N LYS A 46 11.49 -6.48 0.23
CA LYS A 46 11.23 -7.39 1.34
C LYS A 46 10.61 -8.71 0.87
N ALA A 47 9.62 -8.65 -0.03
CA ALA A 47 8.98 -9.85 -0.55
C ALA A 47 9.97 -10.75 -1.33
N VAL A 48 10.86 -10.15 -2.13
CA VAL A 48 11.90 -10.89 -2.85
C VAL A 48 12.90 -11.54 -1.89
N VAL A 49 13.41 -10.78 -0.92
CA VAL A 49 14.34 -11.29 0.11
C VAL A 49 13.69 -12.41 0.92
N PHE A 50 12.43 -12.22 1.31
CA PHE A 50 11.66 -13.20 2.07
C PHE A 50 11.47 -14.51 1.30
N LYS A 51 11.14 -14.41 0.01
CA LYS A 51 11.04 -15.59 -0.88
C LYS A 51 12.38 -16.33 -0.96
N LYS A 52 13.49 -15.63 -1.15
CA LYS A 52 14.83 -16.24 -1.20
C LYS A 52 15.21 -16.92 0.12
N ALA A 53 14.91 -16.29 1.25
CA ALA A 53 15.13 -16.91 2.56
C ALA A 53 14.33 -18.21 2.71
N CYS A 54 13.06 -18.22 2.26
CA CYS A 54 12.22 -19.41 2.27
C CYS A 54 12.73 -20.50 1.31
N GLU A 55 13.27 -20.14 0.15
CA GLU A 55 13.85 -21.09 -0.81
C GLU A 55 15.03 -21.87 -0.20
N ASN A 56 15.86 -21.21 0.61
CA ASN A 56 17.02 -21.84 1.25
C ASN A 56 16.65 -22.93 2.27
N ILE A 57 15.46 -22.86 2.86
CA ILE A 57 14.98 -23.80 3.89
C ILE A 57 13.82 -24.67 3.42
N LYS A 58 13.53 -24.67 2.11
CA LYS A 58 12.33 -25.30 1.53
C LYS A 58 12.12 -26.74 1.95
N ASP A 59 13.20 -27.53 1.98
CA ASP A 59 13.16 -28.95 2.29
C ASP A 59 13.03 -29.23 3.80
N GLU A 60 13.24 -28.23 4.65
CA GLU A 60 13.08 -28.31 6.10
C GLU A 60 11.64 -28.00 6.55
N LEU A 61 10.83 -27.38 5.68
CA LEU A 61 9.45 -27.01 5.99
C LEU A 61 8.52 -28.21 5.90
N LYS A 62 7.71 -28.42 6.95
CA LYS A 62 6.78 -29.56 7.05
C LYS A 62 5.49 -29.36 6.26
N LEU A 63 4.93 -28.13 6.26
CA LEU A 63 3.65 -27.80 5.64
C LEU A 63 3.80 -26.87 4.45
N PHE A 64 4.64 -25.83 4.58
CA PHE A 64 4.63 -24.69 3.65
C PHE A 64 5.63 -24.81 2.49
N GLY A 65 6.50 -25.82 2.47
CA GLY A 65 7.56 -25.95 1.46
C GLY A 65 7.06 -25.96 0.01
N LYS A 66 5.86 -26.48 -0.25
CA LYS A 66 5.24 -26.49 -1.59
C LYS A 66 4.64 -25.14 -2.02
N ASN A 67 4.43 -24.23 -1.08
CA ASN A 67 3.72 -22.98 -1.31
C ASN A 67 4.63 -21.77 -1.54
N ILE A 68 5.95 -21.94 -1.45
CA ILE A 68 6.95 -20.85 -1.54
C ILE A 68 6.88 -20.08 -2.86
N ASP A 69 6.47 -20.72 -3.94
CA ASP A 69 6.28 -20.06 -5.24
C ASP A 69 4.97 -19.26 -5.35
N ASN A 70 4.08 -19.35 -4.36
CA ASN A 70 2.81 -18.63 -4.35
C ASN A 70 2.99 -17.25 -3.70
N VAL A 71 2.69 -16.18 -4.45
CA VAL A 71 2.78 -14.79 -4.00
C VAL A 71 1.88 -14.54 -2.77
N ALA A 72 0.67 -15.08 -2.75
CA ALA A 72 -0.25 -14.92 -1.63
C ALA A 72 0.29 -15.57 -0.35
N PHE A 73 0.98 -16.72 -0.47
CA PHE A 73 1.67 -17.34 0.67
C PHE A 73 2.81 -16.45 1.18
N ILE A 74 3.67 -15.93 0.31
CA ILE A 74 4.78 -15.05 0.70
C ILE A 74 4.25 -13.81 1.43
N ASN A 75 3.19 -13.17 0.90
CA ASN A 75 2.60 -12.01 1.55
C ASN A 75 1.98 -12.38 2.92
N SER A 76 1.32 -13.52 3.04
CA SER A 76 0.78 -13.99 4.32
C SER A 76 1.89 -14.30 5.34
N ALA A 77 3.02 -14.86 4.89
CA ALA A 77 4.17 -15.13 5.74
C ALA A 77 4.88 -13.85 6.19
N ILE A 78 4.96 -12.83 5.33
CA ILE A 78 5.46 -11.50 5.69
C ILE A 78 4.54 -10.86 6.73
N ASN A 79 3.23 -10.92 6.54
CA ASN A 79 2.27 -10.35 7.49
C ASN A 79 2.41 -10.99 8.88
N ILE A 80 2.55 -12.33 8.95
CA ILE A 80 2.75 -12.99 10.23
C ILE A 80 4.12 -12.64 10.85
N TYR A 81 5.18 -12.53 10.05
CA TYR A 81 6.48 -12.08 10.51
C TYR A 81 6.40 -10.67 11.10
N ASP A 82 5.77 -9.73 10.41
CA ASP A 82 5.62 -8.34 10.86
C ASP A 82 4.77 -8.25 12.13
N GLU A 83 3.70 -9.04 12.20
CA GLU A 83 2.87 -9.16 13.40
C GLU A 83 3.69 -9.68 14.60
N MET A 84 4.41 -10.79 14.44
CA MET A 84 5.23 -11.35 15.52
C MET A 84 6.33 -10.38 15.97
N LYS A 85 7.02 -9.73 15.03
CA LYS A 85 8.02 -8.70 15.36
C LYS A 85 7.39 -7.50 16.08
N SER A 86 6.22 -7.02 15.63
CA SER A 86 5.52 -5.92 16.29
C SER A 86 5.09 -6.26 17.72
N CYS A 87 4.76 -7.54 17.96
CA CYS A 87 4.46 -8.09 19.28
C CYS A 87 5.72 -8.44 20.10
N ARG A 88 6.92 -8.24 19.55
CA ARG A 88 8.21 -8.66 20.14
C ARG A 88 8.32 -10.16 20.40
N VAL A 89 7.69 -10.95 19.57
CA VAL A 89 7.78 -12.41 19.59
C VAL A 89 8.88 -12.84 18.61
N GLY A 90 9.90 -13.50 19.12
CA GLY A 90 11.02 -13.98 18.32
C GLY A 90 10.78 -15.39 17.74
N ALA A 91 11.63 -15.79 16.81
CA ALA A 91 11.56 -17.12 16.22
C ALA A 91 11.72 -18.24 17.27
N GLN A 92 12.57 -18.03 18.30
CA GLN A 92 12.76 -18.99 19.38
C GLN A 92 11.51 -19.16 20.25
N ASP A 93 10.78 -18.06 20.52
CA ASP A 93 9.52 -18.10 21.28
C ASP A 93 8.47 -18.94 20.54
N ILE A 94 8.37 -18.75 19.20
CA ILE A 94 7.47 -19.53 18.34
C ILE A 94 7.89 -21.00 18.28
N MET A 95 9.20 -21.31 18.22
CA MET A 95 9.69 -22.67 18.24
C MET A 95 9.33 -23.36 19.57
N GLN A 96 9.50 -22.67 20.68
CA GLN A 96 9.12 -23.20 22.00
C GLN A 96 7.60 -23.45 22.08
N ALA A 97 6.79 -22.54 21.54
CA ALA A 97 5.34 -22.73 21.45
C ALA A 97 4.95 -23.94 20.58
N SER A 98 5.70 -24.20 19.51
CA SER A 98 5.46 -25.38 18.65
C SER A 98 5.65 -26.70 19.36
N VAL A 99 6.60 -26.76 20.31
CA VAL A 99 6.87 -27.95 21.10
C VAL A 99 5.84 -28.13 22.23
N ASN A 100 5.34 -27.04 22.79
CA ASN A 100 4.42 -27.04 23.92
C ASN A 100 2.94 -27.20 23.53
N THR A 101 2.59 -27.14 22.24
CA THR A 101 1.21 -27.28 21.83
C THR A 101 0.81 -28.72 21.51
N GLU A 102 -0.35 -29.16 22.02
CA GLU A 102 -0.89 -30.49 21.79
C GLU A 102 -1.51 -30.67 20.39
N LYS A 103 -1.89 -29.58 19.73
CA LYS A 103 -2.51 -29.61 18.41
C LYS A 103 -1.44 -29.79 17.34
N GLU A 104 -1.30 -30.98 16.79
CA GLU A 104 -0.25 -31.34 15.81
C GLU A 104 -0.19 -30.37 14.61
N THR A 105 -1.33 -29.99 14.02
CA THR A 105 -1.36 -29.06 12.90
C THR A 105 -0.84 -27.67 13.27
N LEU A 106 -1.12 -27.18 14.49
CA LEU A 106 -0.59 -25.93 14.98
C LEU A 106 0.90 -26.04 15.27
N SER A 107 1.34 -27.14 15.88
CA SER A 107 2.77 -27.43 16.11
C SER A 107 3.58 -27.34 14.82
N GLN A 108 3.11 -27.99 13.73
CA GLN A 108 3.77 -27.97 12.43
C GLN A 108 3.78 -26.55 11.81
N LYS A 109 2.68 -25.80 11.92
CA LYS A 109 2.61 -24.40 11.45
C LYS A 109 3.61 -23.51 12.18
N LEU A 110 3.65 -23.59 13.52
CA LEU A 110 4.56 -22.79 14.34
C LEU A 110 6.02 -23.14 14.09
N HIS A 111 6.32 -24.43 13.91
CA HIS A 111 7.64 -24.89 13.51
C HIS A 111 8.09 -24.21 12.21
N ASP A 112 7.27 -24.27 11.15
CA ASP A 112 7.60 -23.68 9.86
C ASP A 112 7.71 -22.15 9.96
N ILE A 113 6.80 -21.48 10.68
CA ILE A 113 6.86 -20.03 10.92
C ILE A 113 8.17 -19.66 11.61
N SER A 114 8.59 -20.40 12.64
CA SER A 114 9.85 -20.16 13.35
C SER A 114 11.06 -20.26 12.42
N LEU A 115 11.11 -21.32 11.58
CA LEU A 115 12.20 -21.51 10.62
C LEU A 115 12.23 -20.36 9.58
N ILE A 116 11.07 -19.98 9.05
CA ILE A 116 10.95 -18.88 8.09
C ILE A 116 11.43 -17.56 8.71
N MET A 117 11.01 -17.24 9.95
CA MET A 117 11.46 -16.04 10.65
C MET A 117 12.98 -16.05 10.85
N SER A 118 13.54 -17.17 11.29
CA SER A 118 14.99 -17.33 11.50
C SER A 118 15.77 -17.18 10.19
N ALA A 119 15.32 -17.82 9.12
CA ALA A 119 15.97 -17.75 7.82
C ALA A 119 15.95 -16.32 7.24
N TYR A 120 14.84 -15.62 7.40
CA TYR A 120 14.74 -14.22 6.95
C TYR A 120 15.65 -13.30 7.78
N ASP A 121 15.62 -13.41 9.11
CA ASP A 121 16.49 -12.62 10.00
C ASP A 121 17.97 -12.82 9.65
N LEU A 122 18.41 -14.07 9.42
CA LEU A 122 19.77 -14.39 9.00
C LEU A 122 20.11 -13.82 7.61
N TYR A 123 19.14 -13.81 6.69
CA TYR A 123 19.38 -13.31 5.33
C TYR A 123 19.63 -11.81 5.30
N ILE A 124 18.88 -11.04 6.12
CA ILE A 124 18.98 -9.57 6.17
C ILE A 124 20.11 -9.08 7.08
N ASP A 125 20.60 -9.91 8.00
CA ASP A 125 21.59 -9.49 9.00
C ASP A 125 22.86 -8.93 8.34
N GLY A 126 23.23 -7.71 8.75
CA GLY A 126 24.40 -6.98 8.23
C GLY A 126 24.29 -6.50 6.78
N LYS A 127 23.19 -6.82 6.05
CA LYS A 127 23.01 -6.47 4.62
C LYS A 127 21.93 -5.44 4.39
N PHE A 128 20.78 -5.58 5.06
CA PHE A 128 19.59 -4.77 4.83
C PHE A 128 18.92 -4.35 6.13
N LEU A 129 18.12 -3.29 6.03
CA LEU A 129 17.22 -2.85 7.08
C LEU A 129 15.78 -3.15 6.69
N ASP A 130 15.06 -3.82 7.58
CA ASP A 130 13.63 -3.99 7.49
C ASP A 130 12.92 -2.92 8.33
N GLY A 131 11.74 -2.43 7.89
CA GLY A 131 10.91 -1.51 8.65
C GLY A 131 10.53 -2.02 10.04
N ALA A 132 10.29 -3.34 10.19
CA ALA A 132 10.06 -3.95 11.48
C ALA A 132 11.29 -3.90 12.41
N SER A 133 12.50 -3.86 11.86
CA SER A 133 13.75 -3.74 12.62
C SER A 133 14.12 -2.28 12.95
N GLU A 134 13.54 -1.31 12.26
CA GLU A 134 13.82 0.12 12.43
C GLU A 134 13.49 0.60 13.83
N LEU A 135 12.31 0.27 14.36
CA LEU A 135 11.89 0.65 15.70
C LEU A 135 12.74 -0.02 16.80
N THR A 136 13.13 -1.27 16.59
CA THR A 136 14.03 -1.98 17.53
C THR A 136 15.40 -1.31 17.58
N ARG A 137 15.95 -0.90 16.44
CA ARG A 137 17.23 -0.15 16.39
C ARG A 137 17.12 1.23 17.00
N LEU A 138 16.02 1.94 16.76
CA LEU A 138 15.73 3.21 17.41
C LEU A 138 15.74 3.03 18.93
N TYR A 139 15.01 2.04 19.44
CA TYR A 139 15.00 1.71 20.87
C TYR A 139 16.41 1.46 21.41
N THR A 140 17.18 0.57 20.77
CA THR A 140 18.55 0.24 21.22
C THR A 140 19.44 1.48 21.30
N LYS A 141 19.36 2.38 20.32
CA LYS A 141 20.13 3.61 20.35
C LYS A 141 19.65 4.59 21.42
N LEU A 142 18.33 4.74 21.59
CA LEU A 142 17.77 5.68 22.56
C LEU A 142 18.08 5.30 24.00
N VAL A 143 18.23 4.00 24.30
CA VAL A 143 18.64 3.51 25.65
C VAL A 143 20.01 4.04 26.03
N ASP A 144 20.93 4.16 25.07
CA ASP A 144 22.31 4.61 25.29
C ASP A 144 22.46 6.15 25.18
N LEU A 145 21.38 6.88 24.86
CA LEU A 145 21.40 8.32 24.61
C LEU A 145 20.48 9.05 25.59
N ASP A 146 20.95 10.15 26.15
CA ASP A 146 20.15 11.09 26.93
C ASP A 146 19.36 12.08 26.06
N TYR A 147 18.71 11.53 25.00
CA TYR A 147 18.11 12.38 23.95
C TYR A 147 16.92 13.20 24.44
N PHE A 148 16.09 12.66 25.34
CA PHE A 148 14.88 13.32 25.84
C PHE A 148 15.09 14.09 27.15
N VAL A 149 16.29 14.08 27.73
CA VAL A 149 16.57 14.78 29.00
C VAL A 149 16.29 16.29 28.86
N GLY A 150 15.48 16.80 29.76
CA GLY A 150 15.08 18.22 29.79
C GLY A 150 14.00 18.62 28.76
N ARG A 151 13.55 17.69 27.91
CA ARG A 151 12.50 17.95 26.90
C ARG A 151 11.12 17.67 27.46
N THR A 152 10.12 18.41 26.95
CA THR A 152 8.69 18.08 27.12
C THR A 152 8.21 17.43 25.82
N VAL A 153 7.58 16.26 25.94
CA VAL A 153 7.12 15.48 24.78
C VAL A 153 5.60 15.48 24.72
N PHE A 154 5.05 15.77 23.54
CA PHE A 154 3.62 15.69 23.25
C PHE A 154 3.39 14.58 22.22
N ILE A 155 2.47 13.68 22.53
CA ILE A 155 2.11 12.56 21.67
C ILE A 155 0.62 12.70 21.35
N ASP A 156 0.34 13.09 20.10
CA ASP A 156 -1.01 13.46 19.66
C ASP A 156 -1.40 12.74 18.36
N GLY A 157 -2.69 12.39 18.23
CA GLY A 157 -3.25 11.79 17.04
C GLY A 157 -2.90 10.30 16.83
N PHE A 158 -2.53 9.59 17.89
CA PHE A 158 -2.35 8.14 17.89
C PHE A 158 -3.59 7.46 18.48
N ASN A 159 -4.06 6.41 17.81
CA ASN A 159 -5.18 5.58 18.30
C ASN A 159 -4.68 4.42 19.16
N GLY A 160 -3.40 4.08 19.05
CA GLY A 160 -2.71 3.02 19.78
C GLY A 160 -1.27 2.90 19.34
N PHE A 161 -0.51 2.01 19.98
CA PHE A 161 0.90 1.77 19.74
C PHE A 161 1.15 0.27 19.61
N VAL A 162 2.18 -0.08 18.84
CA VAL A 162 2.71 -1.46 18.81
C VAL A 162 3.70 -1.70 19.95
N ALA A 163 3.98 -2.96 20.29
CA ALA A 163 4.85 -3.30 21.42
C ALA A 163 6.25 -2.68 21.33
N GLN A 164 6.78 -2.52 20.13
CA GLN A 164 8.06 -1.84 19.90
C GLN A 164 7.99 -0.36 20.22
N GLU A 165 6.88 0.30 19.87
CA GLU A 165 6.66 1.72 20.18
C GLU A 165 6.50 1.93 21.70
N TYR A 166 5.82 1.02 22.41
CA TYR A 166 5.77 1.08 23.87
C TYR A 166 7.16 1.03 24.52
N LYS A 167 8.10 0.27 23.95
CA LYS A 167 9.49 0.26 24.47
C LYS A 167 10.21 1.58 24.23
N ILE A 168 9.95 2.24 23.10
CA ILE A 168 10.46 3.59 22.86
C ILE A 168 9.80 4.58 23.83
N LEU A 169 8.49 4.43 24.09
CA LEU A 169 7.76 5.26 25.06
C LEU A 169 8.30 5.07 26.48
N GLU A 170 8.69 3.85 26.90
CA GLU A 170 9.37 3.62 28.20
C GLU A 170 10.65 4.46 28.32
N VAL A 171 11.47 4.54 27.25
CA VAL A 171 12.67 5.39 27.25
C VAL A 171 12.29 6.88 27.31
N ILE A 172 11.30 7.32 26.54
CA ILE A 172 10.81 8.71 26.57
C ILE A 172 10.32 9.06 27.96
N LEU A 173 9.50 8.19 28.59
CA LEU A 173 8.94 8.38 29.93
C LEU A 173 10.00 8.42 31.01
N SER A 174 11.09 7.67 30.88
CA SER A 174 12.20 7.66 31.84
C SER A 174 13.10 8.90 31.75
N GLN A 175 13.23 9.52 30.58
CA GLN A 175 14.17 10.61 30.32
C GLN A 175 13.52 11.99 30.29
N ALA A 176 12.28 12.08 29.77
CA ALA A 176 11.65 13.38 29.52
C ALA A 176 11.25 14.10 30.83
N LYS A 177 11.30 15.45 30.78
CA LYS A 177 10.82 16.29 31.88
C LYS A 177 9.32 16.11 32.13
N ALA A 178 8.54 15.98 31.07
CA ALA A 178 7.11 15.71 31.10
C ALA A 178 6.66 15.11 29.76
N VAL A 179 5.69 14.20 29.81
CA VAL A 179 5.08 13.58 28.62
C VAL A 179 3.56 13.77 28.69
N TYR A 180 3.00 14.32 27.62
CA TYR A 180 1.56 14.51 27.45
C TYR A 180 1.09 13.64 26.30
N VAL A 181 0.10 12.77 26.57
CA VAL A 181 -0.48 11.87 25.54
C VAL A 181 -1.97 12.14 25.43
N THR A 182 -2.47 12.36 24.22
CA THR A 182 -3.90 12.57 23.98
C THR A 182 -4.54 11.33 23.37
N PHE A 183 -5.71 10.97 23.84
CA PHE A 183 -6.54 9.91 23.29
C PHE A 183 -7.99 10.38 23.12
N CYS A 184 -8.68 9.86 22.12
CA CYS A 184 -10.12 10.03 21.97
C CYS A 184 -10.82 8.85 22.66
N THR A 185 -11.42 9.10 23.83
CA THR A 185 -12.13 8.09 24.62
C THR A 185 -13.22 8.77 25.46
N ASP A 186 -14.10 7.97 26.08
CA ASP A 186 -15.07 8.46 27.04
C ASP A 186 -14.43 8.74 28.42
N SER A 187 -15.24 9.35 29.32
CA SER A 187 -14.79 9.73 30.66
C SER A 187 -14.62 8.54 31.63
N HIS A 188 -14.99 7.34 31.21
CA HIS A 188 -14.92 6.13 32.03
C HIS A 188 -14.10 5.07 31.29
N ILE A 189 -12.86 4.89 31.71
CA ILE A 189 -12.05 3.76 31.26
C ILE A 189 -12.73 2.49 31.74
N ASN A 190 -13.44 1.83 30.83
CA ASN A 190 -14.18 0.60 31.11
C ASN A 190 -13.44 -0.57 30.45
N ASN A 191 -13.29 -1.66 31.20
CA ASN A 191 -12.69 -2.90 30.70
C ASN A 191 -13.71 -3.77 29.93
N ASP A 192 -14.91 -3.25 29.64
CA ASP A 192 -15.89 -3.94 28.81
C ASP A 192 -15.39 -4.03 27.37
N LYS A 193 -15.16 -5.25 26.92
CA LYS A 193 -14.69 -5.57 25.55
C LYS A 193 -15.65 -5.10 24.44
N PHE A 194 -16.92 -4.90 24.75
CA PHE A 194 -17.94 -4.45 23.82
C PHE A 194 -18.08 -2.91 23.76
N ASN A 195 -17.39 -2.19 24.64
CA ASN A 195 -17.37 -0.74 24.63
C ASN A 195 -16.71 -0.23 23.35
N LEU A 196 -17.27 0.83 22.76
CA LEU A 196 -16.76 1.49 21.56
C LEU A 196 -15.27 1.86 21.68
N PHE A 197 -14.87 2.34 22.86
CA PHE A 197 -13.50 2.79 23.15
C PHE A 197 -12.61 1.70 23.76
N SER A 198 -13.06 0.43 23.77
CA SER A 198 -12.27 -0.68 24.35
C SER A 198 -10.87 -0.80 23.74
N TYR A 199 -10.76 -0.54 22.42
CA TYR A 199 -9.48 -0.50 21.72
C TYR A 199 -8.53 0.56 22.31
N VAL A 200 -9.02 1.79 22.50
CA VAL A 200 -8.24 2.90 23.06
C VAL A 200 -7.95 2.68 24.55
N ASN A 201 -8.93 2.19 25.31
CA ASN A 201 -8.77 1.91 26.74
C ASN A 201 -7.68 0.86 27.01
N ASN A 202 -7.57 -0.17 26.16
CA ASN A 202 -6.48 -1.14 26.21
C ASN A 202 -5.11 -0.47 25.99
N ASN A 203 -5.01 0.45 25.03
CA ASN A 203 -3.79 1.21 24.78
C ASN A 203 -3.42 2.14 25.96
N ILE A 204 -4.38 2.73 26.65
CA ILE A 204 -4.15 3.52 27.86
C ILE A 204 -3.60 2.61 28.98
N ASN A 205 -4.12 1.40 29.12
CA ASN A 205 -3.61 0.43 30.11
C ASN A 205 -2.17 0.01 29.80
N TYR A 206 -1.84 -0.27 28.53
CA TYR A 206 -0.46 -0.56 28.13
C TYR A 206 0.49 0.63 28.35
N LEU A 207 0.01 1.86 28.15
CA LEU A 207 0.80 3.07 28.44
C LEU A 207 1.06 3.20 29.95
N ARG A 208 0.10 2.82 30.79
CA ARG A 208 0.28 2.78 32.25
C ARG A 208 1.35 1.75 32.65
N GLU A 209 1.28 0.54 32.09
CA GLU A 209 2.35 -0.48 32.29
C GLU A 209 3.73 0.06 31.85
N ALA A 210 3.79 0.76 30.70
CA ALA A 210 5.02 1.35 30.21
C ALA A 210 5.56 2.45 31.16
N ALA A 211 4.69 3.24 31.76
CA ALA A 211 5.07 4.25 32.75
C ALA A 211 5.62 3.61 34.03
N GLU A 212 4.99 2.56 34.52
CA GLU A 212 5.46 1.78 35.67
C GLU A 212 6.84 1.15 35.39
N ASN A 213 7.02 0.56 34.20
CA ASN A 213 8.31 -0.01 33.78
C ASN A 213 9.40 1.07 33.66
N ALA A 214 9.04 2.28 33.30
CA ALA A 214 9.95 3.43 33.23
C ALA A 214 10.24 4.08 34.60
N GLY A 215 9.65 3.57 35.69
CA GLY A 215 9.83 4.10 37.06
C GLY A 215 9.08 5.43 37.29
N THR A 216 8.07 5.74 36.49
CA THR A 216 7.23 6.92 36.64
C THR A 216 5.76 6.53 36.77
N SER A 217 4.89 7.50 37.07
CA SER A 217 3.45 7.27 37.22
C SER A 217 2.65 8.23 36.37
N MET A 218 1.49 7.77 35.92
CA MET A 218 0.50 8.63 35.28
C MET A 218 -0.17 9.53 36.31
N LEU A 219 -0.27 10.80 36.00
CA LEU A 219 -1.10 11.75 36.73
C LEU A 219 -2.58 11.49 36.41
N GLU A 220 -3.46 12.08 37.21
CA GLU A 220 -4.89 12.04 36.94
C GLU A 220 -5.20 12.58 35.53
N PRO A 221 -6.01 11.86 34.74
CA PRO A 221 -6.32 12.26 33.38
C PRO A 221 -7.16 13.55 33.32
N VAL A 222 -6.84 14.40 32.38
CA VAL A 222 -7.62 15.62 32.10
C VAL A 222 -8.65 15.29 31.01
N TYR A 223 -9.93 15.32 31.37
CA TYR A 223 -11.02 15.12 30.44
C TYR A 223 -11.49 16.45 29.83
N LEU A 224 -11.38 16.57 28.50
CA LEU A 224 -11.90 17.71 27.75
C LEU A 224 -13.41 17.49 27.52
N LYS A 225 -14.25 18.18 28.30
CA LYS A 225 -15.71 18.00 28.28
C LYS A 225 -16.43 18.97 27.36
N GLU A 226 -15.80 20.08 26.99
CA GLU A 226 -16.40 21.08 26.13
C GLU A 226 -16.24 20.66 24.65
N ASN A 227 -17.35 20.74 23.93
CA ASN A 227 -17.34 20.48 22.51
C ASN A 227 -16.96 21.75 21.75
N HIS A 228 -15.81 21.72 21.07
CA HIS A 228 -15.34 22.78 20.19
C HIS A 228 -15.30 22.36 18.72
N ARG A 229 -15.76 21.16 18.39
CA ARG A 229 -15.71 20.60 17.03
C ARG A 229 -16.98 20.88 16.24
N PHE A 230 -18.15 20.64 16.86
CA PHE A 230 -19.41 20.70 16.16
C PHE A 230 -20.05 22.08 16.28
N ASN A 231 -20.53 22.59 15.15
CA ASN A 231 -21.18 23.90 15.06
C ASN A 231 -22.73 23.81 15.15
N ASN A 232 -23.27 22.59 15.29
CA ASN A 232 -24.72 22.36 15.41
C ASN A 232 -25.05 21.18 16.34
N ASP A 233 -26.26 21.23 16.90
CA ASP A 233 -26.73 20.26 17.88
C ASP A 233 -26.99 18.88 17.28
N GLU A 234 -27.28 18.78 15.96
CA GLU A 234 -27.54 17.50 15.29
C GLU A 234 -26.30 16.61 15.30
N LEU A 235 -25.13 17.19 15.03
CA LEU A 235 -23.88 16.45 15.09
C LEU A 235 -23.49 16.08 16.51
N ILE A 236 -23.77 16.94 17.51
CA ILE A 236 -23.58 16.63 18.93
C ILE A 236 -24.44 15.44 19.34
N LEU A 237 -25.71 15.42 18.92
CA LEU A 237 -26.63 14.32 19.20
C LEU A 237 -26.20 13.04 18.47
N SER A 238 -25.78 13.15 17.20
CA SER A 238 -25.26 12.01 16.43
C SER A 238 -24.05 11.38 17.10
N GLU A 239 -23.05 12.16 17.48
CA GLU A 239 -21.85 11.67 18.18
C GLU A 239 -22.22 10.95 19.48
N LYS A 240 -23.12 11.50 20.26
CA LYS A 240 -23.53 10.96 21.56
C LYS A 240 -24.32 9.66 21.46
N PHE A 241 -25.15 9.47 20.42
CA PHE A 241 -26.14 8.41 20.38
C PHE A 241 -25.92 7.34 19.29
N VAL A 242 -25.15 7.61 18.25
CA VAL A 242 -24.99 6.70 17.08
C VAL A 242 -24.53 5.29 17.47
N PHE A 243 -23.64 5.17 18.46
CA PHE A 243 -23.18 3.89 18.98
C PHE A 243 -23.74 3.56 20.38
N SER A 244 -24.74 4.30 20.85
CA SER A 244 -25.38 4.03 22.13
C SER A 244 -26.59 3.12 21.94
N ASN A 245 -26.90 2.32 22.96
CA ASN A 245 -28.17 1.55 23.01
C ASN A 245 -29.37 2.40 23.39
N VAL A 246 -29.21 3.71 23.57
CA VAL A 246 -30.26 4.63 23.98
C VAL A 246 -30.91 5.20 22.71
N LYS A 247 -32.22 4.92 22.54
CA LYS A 247 -33.01 5.57 21.49
C LYS A 247 -33.31 7.00 21.91
N ASN A 248 -32.78 7.96 21.16
CA ASN A 248 -33.18 9.34 21.25
C ASN A 248 -33.98 9.70 19.99
N THR A 249 -35.21 10.18 20.15
CA THR A 249 -36.08 10.65 19.07
C THR A 249 -36.25 12.15 19.24
N SER A 250 -35.49 12.95 18.51
CA SER A 250 -35.89 14.33 18.25
C SER A 250 -36.95 14.29 17.13
N GLY A 251 -38.05 15.04 17.30
CA GLY A 251 -39.13 15.06 16.30
C GLY A 251 -38.82 15.86 15.04
N ASP A 252 -37.63 16.48 14.96
CA ASP A 252 -37.26 17.37 13.88
C ASP A 252 -36.48 16.60 12.76
N ILE A 253 -36.75 17.00 11.53
CA ILE A 253 -36.02 16.47 10.36
C ILE A 253 -34.62 17.09 10.36
N PRO A 254 -33.54 16.27 10.37
CA PRO A 254 -32.20 16.80 10.40
C PRO A 254 -31.87 17.59 9.12
N GLN A 255 -31.22 18.73 9.30
CA GLN A 255 -30.80 19.64 8.23
C GLN A 255 -29.32 19.45 7.86
N ASN A 256 -28.53 18.99 8.82
CA ASN A 256 -27.06 18.90 8.71
C ASN A 256 -26.54 17.46 8.53
N ILE A 257 -27.43 16.47 8.65
CA ILE A 257 -27.14 15.05 8.44
C ILE A 257 -28.03 14.52 7.32
N GLU A 258 -27.43 13.98 6.27
CA GLU A 258 -28.15 13.38 5.13
C GLU A 258 -27.77 11.90 4.98
N LEU A 259 -28.80 11.03 4.93
CA LEU A 259 -28.64 9.59 4.63
C LEU A 259 -29.11 9.33 3.21
N TYR A 260 -28.32 8.57 2.45
CA TYR A 260 -28.64 8.23 1.06
C TYR A 260 -28.50 6.73 0.79
N GLY A 261 -29.58 6.11 0.32
CA GLY A 261 -29.60 4.73 -0.17
C GLY A 261 -29.39 4.68 -1.67
N ALA A 262 -28.18 4.31 -2.09
CA ALA A 262 -27.80 4.20 -3.49
C ALA A 262 -28.19 2.84 -4.10
N LYS A 263 -28.35 2.80 -5.42
CA LYS A 263 -28.62 1.55 -6.17
C LYS A 263 -27.32 0.80 -6.51
N SER A 264 -26.22 1.51 -6.67
CA SER A 264 -24.90 0.98 -7.04
C SER A 264 -23.78 1.87 -6.51
N VAL A 265 -22.52 1.40 -6.61
CA VAL A 265 -21.33 2.21 -6.30
C VAL A 265 -21.28 3.48 -7.16
N THR A 266 -21.60 3.38 -8.45
CA THR A 266 -21.63 4.53 -9.37
C THR A 266 -22.68 5.56 -8.97
N ASP A 267 -23.90 5.12 -8.59
CA ASP A 267 -24.97 6.00 -8.10
C ASP A 267 -24.57 6.70 -6.79
N GLU A 268 -23.91 5.97 -5.91
CA GLU A 268 -23.38 6.52 -4.65
C GLU A 268 -22.31 7.59 -4.91
N CYS A 269 -21.36 7.31 -5.81
CA CYS A 269 -20.31 8.27 -6.19
C CYS A 269 -20.87 9.51 -6.91
N ASP A 270 -21.89 9.35 -7.75
CA ASP A 270 -22.56 10.48 -8.41
C ASP A 270 -23.34 11.34 -7.40
N PHE A 271 -24.00 10.74 -6.41
CA PHE A 271 -24.61 11.47 -5.30
C PHE A 271 -23.57 12.30 -4.52
N VAL A 272 -22.46 11.69 -4.13
CA VAL A 272 -21.38 12.38 -3.42
C VAL A 272 -20.87 13.56 -4.25
N SER A 273 -20.62 13.35 -5.54
CA SER A 273 -20.14 14.40 -6.45
C SER A 273 -21.13 15.55 -6.62
N ASP A 274 -22.42 15.25 -6.73
CA ASP A 274 -23.49 16.29 -6.80
C ASP A 274 -23.51 17.15 -5.51
N ARG A 275 -23.45 16.50 -4.35
CA ARG A 275 -23.44 17.22 -3.06
C ARG A 275 -22.18 18.06 -2.87
N ILE A 276 -21.01 17.52 -3.19
CA ILE A 276 -19.75 18.27 -3.16
C ILE A 276 -19.80 19.46 -4.12
N SER A 277 -20.29 19.27 -5.34
CA SER A 277 -20.43 20.37 -6.31
C SER A 277 -21.31 21.49 -5.79
N LYS A 278 -22.40 21.17 -5.07
CA LYS A 278 -23.28 22.16 -4.42
C LYS A 278 -22.58 22.91 -3.30
N LEU A 279 -21.79 22.20 -2.47
CA LEU A 279 -21.00 22.83 -1.40
C LEU A 279 -19.94 23.78 -1.96
N LEU A 280 -19.20 23.36 -2.98
CA LEU A 280 -18.21 24.22 -3.65
C LEU A 280 -18.85 25.48 -4.25
N ARG A 281 -20.01 25.37 -4.88
CA ARG A 281 -20.76 26.52 -5.40
C ARG A 281 -21.28 27.44 -4.30
N SER A 282 -21.53 26.94 -3.10
CA SER A 282 -21.90 27.76 -1.94
C SER A 282 -20.72 28.45 -1.26
N GLY A 283 -19.47 28.22 -1.75
CA GLY A 283 -18.26 28.87 -1.25
C GLY A 283 -17.47 28.05 -0.25
N VAL A 284 -17.84 26.80 0.03
CA VAL A 284 -17.03 25.90 0.85
C VAL A 284 -15.76 25.54 0.09
N LYS A 285 -14.61 25.58 0.75
CA LYS A 285 -13.33 25.19 0.13
C LYS A 285 -13.26 23.68 -0.06
N ALA A 286 -12.62 23.24 -1.13
CA ALA A 286 -12.43 21.83 -1.40
C ALA A 286 -11.60 21.14 -0.29
N SER A 287 -10.61 21.81 0.26
CA SER A 287 -9.79 21.33 1.39
C SER A 287 -10.56 21.10 2.70
N ASP A 288 -11.74 21.68 2.83
CA ASP A 288 -12.60 21.54 4.01
C ASP A 288 -13.65 20.41 3.81
N ILE A 289 -13.53 19.62 2.74
CA ILE A 289 -14.40 18.50 2.42
C ILE A 289 -13.59 17.21 2.42
N ALA A 290 -14.11 16.16 3.08
CA ALA A 290 -13.50 14.85 3.10
C ALA A 290 -14.50 13.76 2.66
N VAL A 291 -14.00 12.77 1.89
CA VAL A 291 -14.70 11.53 1.56
C VAL A 291 -13.99 10.38 2.22
N ILE A 292 -14.69 9.68 3.10
CA ILE A 292 -14.14 8.60 3.90
C ILE A 292 -14.82 7.29 3.48
N CYS A 293 -14.03 6.31 3.13
CA CYS A 293 -14.48 4.93 2.92
C CYS A 293 -13.60 3.95 3.69
N ARG A 294 -14.05 2.71 3.81
CA ARG A 294 -13.22 1.68 4.46
C ARG A 294 -12.45 0.87 3.42
N ASP A 295 -13.08 0.57 2.31
CA ASP A 295 -12.48 -0.14 1.17
C ASP A 295 -12.33 0.84 0.00
N LEU A 296 -11.16 1.46 -0.08
CA LEU A 296 -10.86 2.45 -1.10
C LEU A 296 -10.72 1.82 -2.49
N ASP A 297 -10.21 0.60 -2.60
CA ASP A 297 -10.04 -0.13 -3.86
C ASP A 297 -11.37 -0.24 -4.63
N LYS A 298 -12.45 -0.41 -3.91
CA LYS A 298 -13.80 -0.55 -4.45
C LYS A 298 -14.38 0.76 -4.97
N TYR A 299 -14.04 1.89 -4.33
CA TYR A 299 -14.62 3.21 -4.61
C TYR A 299 -13.75 4.11 -5.47
N GLN A 300 -12.45 3.92 -5.47
CA GLN A 300 -11.48 4.84 -6.04
C GLN A 300 -11.76 5.19 -7.50
N LYS A 301 -11.90 4.19 -8.37
CA LYS A 301 -12.09 4.39 -9.81
C LYS A 301 -13.41 5.11 -10.12
N GLU A 302 -14.47 4.73 -9.42
CA GLU A 302 -15.79 5.33 -9.59
C GLU A 302 -15.82 6.77 -9.06
N LEU A 303 -15.18 7.05 -7.91
CA LEU A 303 -15.02 8.41 -7.39
C LEU A 303 -14.20 9.28 -8.35
N GLN A 304 -13.07 8.78 -8.87
CA GLN A 304 -12.25 9.50 -9.83
C GLN A 304 -13.03 9.83 -11.11
N PHE A 305 -13.79 8.87 -11.63
CA PHE A 305 -14.64 9.09 -12.80
C PHE A 305 -15.72 10.14 -12.54
N SER A 306 -16.45 10.01 -11.43
CA SER A 306 -17.51 10.94 -11.07
C SER A 306 -16.96 12.34 -10.77
N PHE A 307 -15.85 12.47 -10.02
CA PHE A 307 -15.22 13.77 -9.74
C PHE A 307 -14.72 14.45 -11.00
N SER A 308 -14.19 13.70 -11.96
CA SER A 308 -13.79 14.24 -13.28
C SER A 308 -15.01 14.77 -14.05
N LYS A 309 -16.14 14.06 -14.02
CA LYS A 309 -17.41 14.47 -14.64
C LYS A 309 -17.94 15.80 -14.07
N TYR A 310 -17.78 16.01 -12.76
CA TYR A 310 -18.24 17.21 -12.05
C TYR A 310 -17.16 18.30 -11.91
N ASN A 311 -15.95 18.09 -12.46
CA ASN A 311 -14.79 18.99 -12.34
C ASN A 311 -14.44 19.30 -10.85
N ILE A 312 -14.49 18.31 -9.98
CA ILE A 312 -14.14 18.44 -8.56
C ILE A 312 -12.64 18.19 -8.39
N PRO A 313 -11.86 19.15 -7.83
CA PRO A 313 -10.48 18.92 -7.50
C PRO A 313 -10.37 17.99 -6.28
N TYR A 314 -9.58 16.93 -6.38
CA TYR A 314 -9.42 15.96 -5.30
C TYR A 314 -7.97 15.51 -5.12
N PHE A 315 -7.68 15.03 -3.93
CA PHE A 315 -6.47 14.29 -3.59
C PHE A 315 -6.86 12.96 -2.98
N ASN A 316 -6.31 11.89 -3.56
CA ASN A 316 -6.46 10.54 -3.07
C ASN A 316 -5.12 10.08 -2.47
N ASP A 317 -5.10 9.74 -1.17
CA ASP A 317 -3.90 9.28 -0.46
C ASP A 317 -3.58 7.79 -0.74
N GLU A 318 -4.23 7.18 -1.72
CA GLU A 318 -3.96 5.80 -2.06
C GLU A 318 -2.75 5.63 -2.97
N ARG A 319 -2.06 4.52 -2.76
CA ARG A 319 -0.95 4.10 -3.59
C ARG A 319 -1.45 3.28 -4.77
N GLN A 320 -1.08 3.68 -5.97
CA GLN A 320 -1.47 2.96 -7.18
C GLN A 320 -0.59 1.74 -7.42
N ASN A 321 -1.21 0.61 -7.74
CA ASN A 321 -0.49 -0.58 -8.20
C ASN A 321 0.07 -0.32 -9.60
N ILE A 322 1.36 -0.54 -9.75
CA ILE A 322 2.11 -0.26 -10.98
C ILE A 322 2.06 -1.38 -12.03
N SER A 323 1.48 -2.51 -11.71
CA SER A 323 1.49 -3.70 -12.60
C SER A 323 0.80 -3.47 -13.95
N SER A 324 -0.14 -2.52 -14.02
CA SER A 324 -0.88 -2.15 -15.22
C SER A 324 -0.25 -0.98 -16.00
N GLU A 325 0.84 -0.39 -15.49
CA GLU A 325 1.54 0.68 -16.21
C GLU A 325 2.15 0.16 -17.51
N PRO A 326 1.99 0.89 -18.63
CA PRO A 326 2.48 0.43 -19.94
C PRO A 326 3.96 0.04 -19.96
N LEU A 327 4.81 0.77 -19.24
CA LEU A 327 6.25 0.47 -19.13
C LEU A 327 6.50 -0.87 -18.41
N ILE A 328 5.78 -1.12 -17.34
CA ILE A 328 5.88 -2.38 -16.58
C ILE A 328 5.34 -3.55 -17.41
N MET A 329 4.22 -3.33 -18.10
CA MET A 329 3.65 -4.33 -19.02
C MET A 329 4.63 -4.66 -20.15
N PHE A 330 5.31 -3.64 -20.72
CA PHE A 330 6.34 -3.86 -21.74
C PHE A 330 7.44 -4.81 -21.25
N VAL A 331 8.02 -4.55 -20.07
CA VAL A 331 9.07 -5.39 -19.48
C VAL A 331 8.56 -6.80 -19.18
N ASN A 332 7.33 -6.93 -18.69
CA ASN A 332 6.70 -8.22 -18.46
C ASN A 332 6.57 -9.03 -19.76
N PHE A 333 6.04 -8.44 -20.81
CA PHE A 333 5.89 -9.12 -22.10
C PHE A 333 7.23 -9.38 -22.79
N LEU A 334 8.23 -8.50 -22.64
CA LEU A 334 9.60 -8.73 -23.11
C LEU A 334 10.18 -10.04 -22.52
N MET A 335 10.08 -10.22 -21.20
CA MET A 335 10.54 -11.44 -20.53
C MET A 335 9.72 -12.66 -20.96
N ARG A 336 8.40 -12.53 -21.12
CA ARG A 336 7.53 -13.62 -21.59
C ARG A 336 7.85 -14.05 -23.01
N CYS A 337 8.21 -13.13 -23.90
CA CYS A 337 8.71 -13.46 -25.25
C CYS A 337 9.94 -14.37 -25.20
N SER A 338 10.82 -14.16 -24.22
CA SER A 338 11.99 -15.02 -23.98
C SER A 338 11.58 -16.39 -23.42
N ILE A 339 10.71 -16.42 -22.41
CA ILE A 339 10.28 -17.64 -21.70
C ILE A 339 9.47 -18.56 -22.61
N TYR A 340 8.54 -17.99 -23.37
CA TYR A 340 7.58 -18.72 -24.20
C TYR A 340 7.94 -18.75 -25.69
N SER A 341 9.24 -18.63 -25.98
CA SER A 341 9.81 -18.86 -27.32
C SER A 341 9.13 -18.04 -28.43
N LEU A 342 9.04 -16.72 -28.26
CA LEU A 342 8.42 -15.79 -29.21
C LEU A 342 6.92 -16.09 -29.47
N SER A 343 6.14 -16.12 -28.38
CA SER A 343 4.68 -16.15 -28.46
C SER A 343 4.17 -14.88 -29.16
N SER A 344 3.36 -15.04 -30.21
CA SER A 344 2.80 -13.89 -30.94
C SER A 344 1.92 -13.02 -30.05
N ASN A 345 1.15 -13.63 -29.14
CA ASN A 345 0.35 -12.87 -28.17
C ASN A 345 1.23 -11.97 -27.29
N ASP A 346 2.35 -12.49 -26.78
CA ASP A 346 3.24 -11.72 -25.93
C ASP A 346 3.95 -10.61 -26.72
N ILE A 347 4.37 -10.89 -27.98
CA ILE A 347 4.96 -9.88 -28.87
C ILE A 347 3.97 -8.75 -29.12
N PHE A 348 2.73 -9.04 -29.52
CA PHE A 348 1.75 -7.97 -29.80
C PHE A 348 1.28 -7.27 -28.53
N SER A 349 1.17 -7.95 -27.42
CA SER A 349 0.89 -7.28 -26.13
C SER A 349 2.01 -6.31 -25.75
N MET A 350 3.28 -6.65 -26.02
CA MET A 350 4.41 -5.75 -25.84
C MET A 350 4.34 -4.54 -26.79
N LEU A 351 4.12 -4.77 -28.08
CA LEU A 351 4.06 -3.70 -29.08
C LEU A 351 2.88 -2.74 -28.85
N LYS A 352 1.72 -3.27 -28.46
CA LYS A 352 0.50 -2.50 -28.16
C LYS A 352 0.58 -1.66 -26.89
N THR A 353 1.68 -1.71 -26.13
CA THR A 353 1.95 -0.71 -25.10
C THR A 353 2.19 0.68 -25.66
N GLY A 354 2.43 0.81 -26.97
CA GLY A 354 2.70 2.07 -27.65
C GLY A 354 4.11 2.64 -27.38
N LEU A 355 4.98 1.88 -26.71
CA LEU A 355 6.29 2.34 -26.27
C LEU A 355 7.45 2.00 -27.23
N THR A 356 7.16 1.53 -28.45
CA THR A 356 8.18 1.25 -29.45
C THR A 356 8.22 2.33 -30.54
N ALA A 357 9.26 2.35 -31.36
CA ALA A 357 9.33 3.25 -32.50
C ALA A 357 8.42 2.84 -33.68
N LEU A 358 7.77 1.67 -33.61
CA LEU A 358 6.78 1.27 -34.60
C LEU A 358 5.49 2.06 -34.43
N GLU A 359 4.98 2.58 -35.54
CA GLU A 359 3.67 3.22 -35.55
C GLU A 359 2.53 2.18 -35.49
N ASP A 360 1.38 2.56 -34.97
CA ASP A 360 0.23 1.66 -34.76
C ASP A 360 -0.20 0.93 -36.03
N GLU A 361 -0.16 1.58 -37.18
CA GLU A 361 -0.50 0.98 -38.47
C GLU A 361 0.46 -0.18 -38.81
N ALA A 362 1.76 0.00 -38.60
CA ALA A 362 2.77 -1.03 -38.84
C ALA A 362 2.61 -2.23 -37.88
N VAL A 363 2.25 -1.97 -36.62
CA VAL A 363 1.95 -3.02 -35.64
C VAL A 363 0.71 -3.80 -36.07
N ASN A 364 -0.36 -3.11 -36.50
CA ASN A 364 -1.60 -3.74 -36.96
C ASN A 364 -1.39 -4.59 -38.23
N GLU A 365 -0.62 -4.11 -39.20
CA GLU A 365 -0.28 -4.88 -40.42
C GLU A 365 0.54 -6.13 -40.09
N LEU A 366 1.52 -6.01 -39.20
CA LEU A 366 2.31 -7.15 -38.71
C LEU A 366 1.45 -8.17 -37.96
N GLU A 367 0.50 -7.71 -37.12
CA GLU A 367 -0.41 -8.59 -36.38
C GLU A 367 -1.36 -9.34 -37.32
N ASN A 368 -1.98 -8.63 -38.25
CA ASN A 368 -2.86 -9.23 -39.26
C ASN A 368 -2.13 -10.32 -40.06
N TYR A 369 -0.90 -10.04 -40.51
CA TYR A 369 -0.10 -11.03 -41.20
C TYR A 369 0.20 -12.24 -40.31
N ALA A 370 0.64 -12.02 -39.08
CA ALA A 370 0.96 -13.08 -38.15
C ALA A 370 -0.28 -13.94 -37.81
N PHE A 371 -1.45 -13.34 -37.73
CA PHE A 371 -2.71 -14.03 -37.52
C PHE A 371 -3.10 -14.89 -38.72
N ILE A 372 -3.11 -14.33 -39.93
CA ILE A 372 -3.47 -15.03 -41.18
C ILE A 372 -2.58 -16.27 -41.37
N TRP A 373 -1.28 -16.13 -41.18
CA TRP A 373 -0.31 -17.20 -41.46
C TRP A 373 0.08 -18.01 -40.23
N ASN A 374 -0.62 -17.80 -39.10
CA ASN A 374 -0.37 -18.49 -37.84
C ASN A 374 1.14 -18.52 -37.49
N ILE A 375 1.74 -17.34 -37.46
CA ILE A 375 3.15 -17.14 -37.13
C ILE A 375 3.34 -17.36 -35.64
N LYS A 376 4.23 -18.29 -35.25
CA LYS A 376 4.54 -18.64 -33.86
C LYS A 376 5.97 -19.14 -33.75
N GLY A 377 6.61 -18.87 -32.63
CA GLY A 377 7.90 -19.46 -32.28
C GLY A 377 8.99 -19.22 -33.33
N SER A 378 9.61 -20.28 -33.84
CA SER A 378 10.70 -20.17 -34.81
C SER A 378 10.31 -19.54 -36.15
N LYS A 379 9.01 -19.50 -36.51
CA LYS A 379 8.55 -18.83 -37.74
C LYS A 379 8.87 -17.34 -37.73
N TRP A 380 8.87 -16.69 -36.58
CA TRP A 380 9.26 -15.28 -36.42
C TRP A 380 10.67 -14.98 -36.92
N LYS A 381 11.59 -15.94 -36.81
CA LYS A 381 13.00 -15.80 -37.21
C LYS A 381 13.24 -15.92 -38.73
N LYS A 382 12.20 -16.33 -39.47
CA LYS A 382 12.28 -16.50 -40.91
C LYS A 382 11.65 -15.31 -41.62
N GLU A 383 12.16 -14.97 -42.80
CA GLU A 383 11.52 -14.00 -43.67
C GLU A 383 10.10 -14.47 -44.04
N PHE A 384 9.18 -13.54 -44.04
CA PHE A 384 7.81 -13.75 -44.45
C PHE A 384 7.72 -13.67 -45.98
N THR A 385 7.15 -14.69 -46.60
CA THR A 385 7.11 -14.83 -48.06
C THR A 385 5.68 -14.95 -48.60
N ASN A 386 4.69 -15.14 -47.76
CA ASN A 386 3.33 -15.34 -48.16
C ASN A 386 2.62 -13.99 -48.43
N SER A 387 1.52 -14.01 -49.19
CA SER A 387 0.75 -12.81 -49.49
C SER A 387 0.15 -12.15 -48.24
N PRO A 388 0.28 -10.82 -48.05
CA PRO A 388 -0.37 -10.09 -46.96
C PRO A 388 -1.91 -10.17 -46.96
N LYS A 389 -2.51 -10.48 -48.13
CA LYS A 389 -3.97 -10.66 -48.30
C LYS A 389 -4.48 -12.05 -47.91
N GLY A 390 -3.58 -12.96 -47.55
CA GLY A 390 -3.92 -14.35 -47.24
C GLY A 390 -3.77 -15.29 -48.46
N PHE A 391 -4.67 -16.22 -48.64
CA PHE A 391 -4.62 -17.25 -49.69
C PHE A 391 -4.98 -16.71 -51.11
N SER A 392 -4.50 -15.55 -51.46
CA SER A 392 -4.64 -14.96 -52.80
C SER A 392 -3.68 -15.59 -53.79
N GLU A 393 -4.11 -15.78 -55.04
CA GLU A 393 -3.36 -16.51 -56.08
C GLU A 393 -2.11 -15.78 -56.56
N GLU A 394 -2.16 -14.43 -56.73
CA GLU A 394 -1.03 -13.64 -57.18
C GLU A 394 -0.84 -12.38 -56.34
N MET A 395 0.44 -12.07 -56.00
CA MET A 395 0.81 -10.83 -55.34
C MET A 395 0.97 -9.71 -56.36
N THR A 396 0.33 -8.59 -56.10
CA THR A 396 0.53 -7.35 -56.85
C THR A 396 1.80 -6.63 -56.38
N ASP A 397 2.33 -5.68 -57.15
CA ASP A 397 3.47 -4.83 -56.74
C ASP A 397 3.21 -4.10 -55.41
N ASN A 398 1.95 -3.77 -55.13
CA ASN A 398 1.56 -3.15 -53.85
C ASN A 398 1.62 -4.15 -52.69
N ASP A 399 1.27 -5.42 -52.96
CA ASP A 399 1.35 -6.47 -51.96
C ASP A 399 2.82 -6.80 -51.62
N LEU A 400 3.71 -6.76 -52.60
CA LEU A 400 5.17 -6.92 -52.40
C LEU A 400 5.73 -5.79 -51.52
N LYS A 401 5.36 -4.53 -51.77
CA LYS A 401 5.76 -3.39 -50.93
C LYS A 401 5.24 -3.51 -49.50
N LYS A 402 4.00 -3.97 -49.32
CA LYS A 402 3.44 -4.23 -47.99
C LYS A 402 4.18 -5.36 -47.29
N LEU A 403 4.49 -6.43 -47.98
CA LEU A 403 5.25 -7.55 -47.44
C LEU A 403 6.67 -7.13 -47.01
N GLU A 404 7.31 -6.25 -47.79
CA GLU A 404 8.59 -5.67 -47.42
C GLU A 404 8.51 -4.82 -46.16
N ALA A 405 7.48 -3.97 -46.01
CA ALA A 405 7.25 -3.18 -44.81
C ALA A 405 6.97 -4.06 -43.59
N ILE A 406 6.15 -5.11 -43.74
CA ILE A 406 5.88 -6.10 -42.69
C ILE A 406 7.17 -6.82 -42.26
N ASN A 407 8.04 -7.21 -43.22
CA ASN A 407 9.33 -7.84 -42.91
C ASN A 407 10.27 -6.87 -42.18
N LYS A 408 10.33 -5.60 -42.52
CA LYS A 408 11.10 -4.57 -41.79
C LYS A 408 10.62 -4.47 -40.33
N SER A 409 9.31 -4.44 -40.12
CA SER A 409 8.73 -4.43 -38.77
C SER A 409 9.06 -5.71 -38.00
N ARG A 410 8.98 -6.88 -38.66
CA ARG A 410 9.38 -8.17 -38.09
C ARG A 410 10.85 -8.16 -37.67
N GLU A 411 11.76 -7.73 -38.56
CA GLU A 411 13.20 -7.66 -38.25
C GLU A 411 13.48 -6.72 -37.08
N TYR A 412 12.87 -5.53 -37.08
CA TYR A 412 13.00 -4.59 -35.98
C TYR A 412 12.68 -5.23 -34.62
N VAL A 413 11.63 -6.05 -34.54
CA VAL A 413 11.22 -6.71 -33.29
C VAL A 413 12.11 -7.91 -32.98
N VAL A 414 12.32 -8.78 -33.97
CA VAL A 414 12.99 -10.08 -33.74
C VAL A 414 14.47 -9.89 -33.40
N ASP A 415 15.15 -8.97 -34.03
CA ASP A 415 16.59 -8.72 -33.76
C ASP A 415 16.80 -8.25 -32.32
N ARG A 416 15.94 -7.37 -31.82
CA ARG A 416 15.99 -6.88 -30.44
C ARG A 416 15.67 -7.97 -29.41
N LEU A 417 14.65 -8.79 -29.68
CA LEU A 417 14.32 -9.93 -28.84
C LEU A 417 15.43 -11.00 -28.84
N GLN A 418 16.10 -11.21 -29.96
CA GLN A 418 17.23 -12.15 -30.03
C GLN A 418 18.46 -11.62 -29.27
N LYS A 419 18.75 -10.31 -29.36
CA LYS A 419 19.81 -9.66 -28.57
C LYS A 419 19.52 -9.83 -27.07
N PHE A 420 18.28 -9.52 -26.63
CA PHE A 420 17.86 -9.72 -25.25
C PHE A 420 18.05 -11.17 -24.79
N ASN A 421 17.55 -12.15 -25.57
CA ASN A 421 17.69 -13.56 -25.27
C ASN A 421 19.16 -14.00 -25.15
N SER A 422 20.03 -13.45 -25.99
CA SER A 422 21.47 -13.77 -25.98
C SER A 422 22.17 -13.16 -24.76
N ALA A 423 21.80 -11.94 -24.40
CA ALA A 423 22.31 -11.23 -23.22
C ALA A 423 21.93 -11.91 -21.90
N CYS A 424 20.76 -12.59 -21.85
CA CYS A 424 20.27 -13.25 -20.64
C CYS A 424 20.74 -14.70 -20.45
N LYS A 425 21.48 -15.29 -21.39
CA LYS A 425 21.93 -16.71 -21.29
C LYS A 425 22.97 -16.89 -20.19
N LYS A 426 22.69 -17.77 -19.21
CA LYS A 426 23.60 -18.14 -18.12
C LYS A 426 24.17 -16.90 -17.40
N LYS A 427 23.28 -16.00 -17.01
CA LYS A 427 23.59 -14.72 -16.39
C LYS A 427 23.00 -14.64 -14.99
N ASN A 428 23.59 -13.79 -14.16
CA ASN A 428 23.02 -13.43 -12.86
C ASN A 428 21.93 -12.36 -13.01
N SER A 429 21.24 -12.02 -11.93
CA SER A 429 20.17 -11.02 -11.95
C SER A 429 20.64 -9.64 -12.41
N ALA A 430 21.85 -9.20 -12.03
CA ALA A 430 22.39 -7.90 -12.44
C ALA A 430 22.59 -7.81 -13.95
N ASP A 431 23.06 -8.90 -14.59
CA ASP A 431 23.20 -8.97 -16.04
C ASP A 431 21.84 -8.95 -16.75
N ILE A 432 20.81 -9.63 -16.19
CA ILE A 432 19.44 -9.60 -16.74
C ILE A 432 18.86 -8.19 -16.60
N CYS A 433 19.05 -7.51 -15.47
CA CYS A 433 18.64 -6.12 -15.30
C CYS A 433 19.28 -5.19 -16.36
N ARG A 434 20.58 -5.32 -16.59
CA ARG A 434 21.26 -4.58 -17.66
C ARG A 434 20.72 -4.91 -19.05
N ALA A 435 20.42 -6.20 -19.33
CA ALA A 435 19.83 -6.60 -20.60
C ALA A 435 18.44 -5.98 -20.80
N ILE A 436 17.60 -5.92 -19.76
CA ILE A 436 16.31 -5.22 -19.80
C ILE A 436 16.53 -3.74 -20.13
N TYR A 437 17.40 -3.04 -19.39
CA TYR A 437 17.68 -1.63 -19.62
C TYR A 437 18.13 -1.34 -21.06
N PHE A 438 19.15 -2.06 -21.56
CA PHE A 438 19.61 -1.87 -22.93
C PHE A 438 18.56 -2.20 -23.99
N THR A 439 17.69 -3.17 -23.71
CA THR A 439 16.59 -3.50 -24.61
C THR A 439 15.52 -2.38 -24.66
N LEU A 440 15.23 -1.73 -23.52
CA LEU A 440 14.35 -0.55 -23.49
C LEU A 440 14.93 0.58 -24.35
N ILE A 441 16.23 0.83 -24.28
CA ILE A 441 16.92 1.82 -25.13
C ILE A 441 16.90 1.41 -26.61
N ASP A 442 17.19 0.14 -26.93
CA ASP A 442 17.16 -0.38 -28.30
C ASP A 442 15.76 -0.26 -28.96
N PHE A 443 14.69 -0.34 -28.18
CA PHE A 443 13.33 -0.13 -28.63
C PHE A 443 12.91 1.36 -28.64
N SER A 444 13.78 2.28 -28.17
CA SER A 444 13.50 3.72 -28.02
C SER A 444 12.34 4.02 -27.06
N VAL A 445 12.18 3.20 -26.04
CA VAL A 445 11.11 3.35 -25.04
C VAL A 445 11.25 4.66 -24.25
N ASP A 446 12.47 5.05 -23.92
CA ASP A 446 12.78 6.29 -23.21
C ASP A 446 12.42 7.54 -24.04
N ASP A 447 12.67 7.53 -25.37
CA ASP A 447 12.29 8.62 -26.27
C ASP A 447 10.77 8.73 -26.42
N LYS A 448 10.08 7.58 -26.54
CA LYS A 448 8.60 7.57 -26.61
C LYS A 448 7.96 8.08 -25.31
N LEU A 449 8.48 7.69 -24.12
CA LEU A 449 7.99 8.21 -22.85
C LEU A 449 8.22 9.73 -22.71
N ARG A 450 9.39 10.22 -23.12
CA ARG A 450 9.66 11.68 -23.14
C ARG A 450 8.71 12.41 -24.10
N GLY A 451 8.48 11.87 -25.29
CA GLY A 451 7.53 12.42 -26.25
C GLY A 451 6.09 12.44 -25.72
N LEU A 452 5.67 11.37 -25.04
CA LEU A 452 4.36 11.31 -24.37
C LEU A 452 4.25 12.35 -23.25
N ALA A 453 5.25 12.46 -22.38
CA ALA A 453 5.27 13.45 -21.30
C ALA A 453 5.21 14.90 -21.87
N GLN A 454 5.94 15.18 -22.95
CA GLN A 454 5.89 16.48 -23.61
C GLN A 454 4.48 16.77 -24.16
N SER A 455 3.89 15.81 -24.88
CA SER A 455 2.53 15.95 -25.42
C SER A 455 1.49 16.17 -24.32
N LEU A 456 1.61 15.48 -23.19
CA LEU A 456 0.73 15.68 -22.03
C LEU A 456 0.90 17.09 -21.44
N ASN A 457 2.13 17.59 -21.32
CA ASN A 457 2.39 18.96 -20.86
C ASN A 457 1.79 20.01 -21.81
N ASP A 458 1.97 19.86 -23.12
CA ASP A 458 1.45 20.76 -24.13
C ASP A 458 -0.09 20.82 -24.11
N ASN A 459 -0.73 19.72 -23.71
CA ASN A 459 -2.18 19.62 -23.49
C ASN A 459 -2.65 20.01 -22.08
N GLY A 460 -1.78 20.61 -21.26
CA GLY A 460 -2.10 21.08 -19.91
C GLY A 460 -2.26 20.00 -18.86
N LYS A 461 -1.84 18.75 -19.15
CA LYS A 461 -1.93 17.58 -18.25
C LYS A 461 -0.58 17.33 -17.54
N SER A 462 -0.03 18.35 -16.90
CA SER A 462 1.32 18.30 -16.30
C SER A 462 1.48 17.22 -15.21
N VAL A 463 0.42 16.90 -14.46
CA VAL A 463 0.44 15.84 -13.44
C VAL A 463 0.70 14.48 -14.10
N LEU A 464 -0.06 14.15 -15.16
CA LEU A 464 0.14 12.89 -15.89
C LEU A 464 1.51 12.82 -16.59
N ALA A 465 2.00 13.95 -17.09
CA ALA A 465 3.35 14.04 -17.65
C ALA A 465 4.43 13.72 -16.62
N PHE A 466 4.30 14.25 -15.41
CA PHE A 466 5.22 13.98 -14.31
C PHE A 466 5.17 12.52 -13.85
N GLU A 467 3.98 11.90 -13.83
CA GLU A 467 3.81 10.49 -13.48
C GLU A 467 4.57 9.56 -14.41
N GLN A 468 4.65 9.86 -15.72
CA GLN A 468 5.42 9.04 -16.66
C GLN A 468 6.92 8.96 -16.30
N GLY A 469 7.52 10.08 -15.88
CA GLY A 469 8.90 10.10 -15.39
C GLY A 469 9.08 9.28 -14.12
N ARG A 470 8.13 9.35 -13.19
CA ARG A 470 8.18 8.58 -11.94
C ARG A 470 8.11 7.07 -12.16
N VAL A 471 7.32 6.61 -13.13
CA VAL A 471 7.23 5.17 -13.46
C VAL A 471 8.56 4.67 -14.00
N TRP A 472 9.26 5.48 -14.83
CA TRP A 472 10.61 5.15 -15.28
C TRP A 472 11.60 5.05 -14.13
N ASP A 473 11.65 6.06 -13.26
CA ASP A 473 12.56 6.08 -12.11
C ASP A 473 12.29 4.92 -11.17
N LEU A 474 11.02 4.58 -10.95
CA LEU A 474 10.62 3.43 -10.14
C LEU A 474 11.07 2.10 -10.76
N LEU A 475 10.92 1.93 -12.08
CA LEU A 475 11.42 0.73 -12.76
C LEU A 475 12.94 0.61 -12.61
N MET A 476 13.69 1.70 -12.77
CA MET A 476 15.14 1.68 -12.57
C MET A 476 15.52 1.30 -11.12
N ASP A 477 14.84 1.87 -10.14
CA ASP A 477 15.02 1.53 -8.71
C ASP A 477 14.71 0.05 -8.43
N ILE A 478 13.65 -0.50 -9.04
CA ILE A 478 13.30 -1.93 -8.96
C ILE A 478 14.41 -2.81 -9.56
N LEU A 479 14.92 -2.47 -10.74
CA LEU A 479 15.99 -3.22 -11.37
C LEU A 479 17.29 -3.17 -10.55
N ASP A 480 17.65 -2.01 -10.00
CA ASP A 480 18.81 -1.85 -9.12
C ASP A 480 18.68 -2.68 -7.84
N LYS A 481 17.52 -2.69 -7.22
CA LYS A 481 17.24 -3.53 -6.04
C LYS A 481 17.31 -5.01 -6.36
N LEU A 482 16.72 -5.46 -7.47
CA LEU A 482 16.81 -6.85 -7.90
C LEU A 482 18.25 -7.27 -8.24
N ALA A 483 19.04 -6.38 -8.80
CA ALA A 483 20.46 -6.61 -9.04
C ALA A 483 21.27 -6.75 -7.74
N THR A 484 20.90 -5.96 -6.71
CA THR A 484 21.61 -5.94 -5.41
C THR A 484 21.20 -7.12 -4.50
N ILE A 485 19.90 -7.47 -4.46
CA ILE A 485 19.38 -8.55 -3.61
C ILE A 485 19.79 -9.93 -4.10
N SER A 486 20.01 -10.07 -5.39
CA SER A 486 20.35 -11.37 -5.98
C SER A 486 21.82 -11.71 -5.78
N ASP A 487 22.09 -12.90 -5.25
CA ASP A 487 23.42 -13.45 -5.19
C ASP A 487 24.01 -13.59 -6.61
N ASP A 488 25.36 -13.67 -6.71
CA ASP A 488 26.08 -13.80 -7.99
C ASP A 488 25.80 -15.12 -8.76
N GLN A 489 24.79 -15.88 -8.35
CA GLN A 489 24.41 -17.13 -9.00
C GLN A 489 23.65 -16.88 -10.30
N ASN A 490 23.92 -17.74 -11.29
CA ASN A 490 23.18 -17.72 -12.54
C ASN A 490 21.72 -18.14 -12.31
N ILE A 491 20.81 -17.33 -12.82
CA ILE A 491 19.37 -17.62 -12.79
C ILE A 491 18.79 -17.60 -14.21
N THR A 492 17.69 -18.29 -14.41
CA THR A 492 16.94 -18.25 -15.67
C THR A 492 16.08 -16.99 -15.75
N VAL A 493 15.76 -16.55 -16.98
CA VAL A 493 14.79 -15.44 -17.17
C VAL A 493 13.45 -15.77 -16.52
N LYS A 494 13.05 -17.04 -16.46
CA LYS A 494 11.79 -17.48 -15.82
C LYS A 494 11.83 -17.28 -14.29
N GLU A 495 12.93 -17.59 -13.65
CA GLU A 495 13.11 -17.35 -12.21
C GLU A 495 13.17 -15.86 -11.92
N PHE A 496 13.95 -15.09 -12.71
CA PHE A 496 13.98 -13.64 -12.58
C PHE A 496 12.60 -13.00 -12.77
N TYR A 497 11.81 -13.47 -13.75
CA TYR A 497 10.45 -13.03 -13.99
C TYR A 497 9.54 -13.22 -12.76
N LYS A 498 9.67 -14.34 -12.02
CA LYS A 498 8.94 -14.57 -10.79
C LYS A 498 9.32 -13.55 -9.71
N LEU A 499 10.62 -13.24 -9.55
CA LEU A 499 11.09 -12.25 -8.58
C LEU A 499 10.65 -10.84 -8.97
N PHE A 500 10.75 -10.48 -10.25
CA PHE A 500 10.28 -9.19 -10.77
C PHE A 500 8.79 -8.99 -10.51
N ASN A 501 7.96 -9.98 -10.85
CA ASN A 501 6.51 -9.88 -10.59
C ASN A 501 6.18 -9.80 -9.09
N LEU A 502 6.87 -10.58 -8.25
CA LEU A 502 6.68 -10.51 -6.81
C LEU A 502 7.00 -9.10 -6.28
N MET A 503 8.05 -8.48 -6.81
CA MET A 503 8.43 -7.11 -6.44
C MET A 503 7.39 -6.09 -6.92
N ILE A 504 6.98 -6.16 -8.20
CA ILE A 504 5.97 -5.28 -8.80
C ILE A 504 4.62 -5.35 -8.05
N MET A 505 4.17 -6.54 -7.69
CA MET A 505 2.91 -6.72 -6.96
C MET A 505 2.91 -6.11 -5.55
N ASN A 506 4.08 -5.86 -4.99
CA ASN A 506 4.26 -5.31 -3.66
C ASN A 506 4.83 -3.87 -3.66
N GLU A 507 5.13 -3.30 -4.85
CA GLU A 507 5.52 -1.89 -4.96
C GLU A 507 4.33 -1.03 -5.37
N ASP A 508 4.25 0.13 -4.76
CA ASP A 508 3.18 1.09 -4.94
C ASP A 508 3.74 2.46 -5.37
N LEU A 509 3.06 3.13 -6.27
CA LEU A 509 3.35 4.51 -6.61
C LEU A 509 2.48 5.44 -5.74
N GLY A 510 3.10 6.19 -4.83
CA GLY A 510 2.39 7.17 -4.01
C GLY A 510 1.91 8.36 -4.85
N ASN A 511 0.71 8.84 -4.61
CA ASN A 511 0.17 10.03 -5.27
C ASN A 511 0.77 11.32 -4.68
N ILE A 512 0.98 12.32 -5.53
CA ILE A 512 1.41 13.66 -5.12
C ILE A 512 0.23 14.61 -5.30
N PRO A 513 -0.12 15.43 -4.26
CA PRO A 513 -1.19 16.40 -4.39
C PRO A 513 -0.92 17.38 -5.53
N SER A 514 -1.88 17.52 -6.46
CA SER A 514 -1.80 18.45 -7.58
C SER A 514 -2.06 19.92 -7.18
N GLY A 515 -2.51 20.16 -5.93
CA GLY A 515 -2.84 21.49 -5.42
C GLY A 515 -3.03 21.49 -3.91
N LEU A 516 -3.25 22.70 -3.35
CA LEU A 516 -3.46 22.89 -1.90
C LEU A 516 -4.94 22.84 -1.51
N ASP A 517 -5.85 23.09 -2.45
CA ASP A 517 -7.31 23.11 -2.23
C ASP A 517 -7.96 21.96 -2.99
N ASN A 518 -7.93 20.79 -2.38
CA ASN A 518 -8.47 19.55 -2.93
C ASN A 518 -9.36 18.85 -1.91
N VAL A 519 -10.45 18.25 -2.37
CA VAL A 519 -11.26 17.30 -1.58
C VAL A 519 -10.36 16.13 -1.18
N GLN A 520 -10.36 15.80 0.11
CA GLN A 520 -9.55 14.70 0.64
C GLN A 520 -10.33 13.40 0.51
N ILE A 521 -9.78 12.42 -0.20
CA ILE A 521 -10.33 11.05 -0.27
C ILE A 521 -9.38 10.13 0.49
N GLY A 522 -9.91 9.30 1.37
CA GLY A 522 -9.07 8.36 2.10
C GLY A 522 -9.83 7.29 2.86
N SER A 523 -9.07 6.28 3.29
CA SER A 523 -9.58 5.21 4.15
C SER A 523 -9.72 5.67 5.60
N ALA A 524 -10.74 5.19 6.29
CA ALA A 524 -11.08 5.58 7.67
C ALA A 524 -9.95 5.38 8.69
N ASP A 525 -9.04 4.43 8.44
CA ASP A 525 -7.88 4.17 9.29
C ASP A 525 -6.70 5.15 9.06
N ARG A 526 -6.67 5.82 7.91
CA ARG A 526 -5.53 6.68 7.49
C ARG A 526 -5.87 8.15 7.38
N ILE A 527 -7.09 8.47 6.98
CA ILE A 527 -7.48 9.84 6.68
C ILE A 527 -7.35 10.72 7.93
N ARG A 528 -6.62 11.82 7.78
CA ARG A 528 -6.44 12.81 8.85
C ARG A 528 -6.89 14.16 8.33
N CYS A 529 -8.18 14.44 8.50
CA CYS A 529 -8.75 15.72 8.14
C CYS A 529 -8.67 16.68 9.34
N ASN A 530 -8.21 17.90 9.08
CA ASN A 530 -8.18 18.94 10.10
C ASN A 530 -9.55 19.65 10.15
N ASN A 531 -10.45 19.14 10.99
CA ASN A 531 -11.74 19.76 11.27
C ASN A 531 -12.52 20.10 9.97
N PRO A 532 -12.83 19.11 9.11
CA PRO A 532 -13.49 19.35 7.84
C PRO A 532 -14.90 19.92 8.07
N TYR A 533 -15.30 20.86 7.23
CA TYR A 533 -16.67 21.39 7.21
C TYR A 533 -17.69 20.29 6.90
N ALA A 534 -17.40 19.47 5.90
CA ALA A 534 -18.28 18.40 5.46
C ALA A 534 -17.53 17.07 5.32
N VAL A 535 -18.16 15.99 5.77
CA VAL A 535 -17.66 14.62 5.61
C VAL A 535 -18.69 13.76 4.90
N PHE A 536 -18.24 13.02 3.92
CA PHE A 536 -18.98 11.99 3.21
C PHE A 536 -18.46 10.63 3.63
N VAL A 537 -19.28 9.84 4.32
CA VAL A 537 -18.99 8.45 4.66
C VAL A 537 -19.68 7.57 3.64
N VAL A 538 -18.91 6.86 2.81
CA VAL A 538 -19.44 6.03 1.73
C VAL A 538 -19.28 4.55 2.05
N GLY A 539 -20.19 3.72 1.53
CA GLY A 539 -20.18 2.28 1.76
C GLY A 539 -20.54 1.88 3.18
N ALA A 540 -21.45 2.62 3.83
CA ALA A 540 -21.92 2.32 5.19
C ALA A 540 -22.86 1.10 5.20
N ASN A 541 -22.40 -0.02 4.62
CA ASN A 541 -23.08 -1.30 4.56
C ASN A 541 -22.57 -2.23 5.65
N GLU A 542 -23.45 -3.11 6.14
CA GLU A 542 -23.05 -4.13 7.11
C GLU A 542 -21.94 -5.02 6.58
N GLY A 543 -20.87 -5.18 7.38
CA GLY A 543 -19.68 -5.94 7.02
C GLY A 543 -18.70 -5.21 6.11
N GLU A 544 -19.05 -4.04 5.55
CA GLU A 544 -18.15 -3.20 4.76
C GLU A 544 -17.60 -2.03 5.58
N PHE A 545 -18.48 -1.32 6.28
CA PHE A 545 -18.09 -0.28 7.21
C PHE A 545 -19.11 -0.12 8.35
N PRO A 546 -18.79 -0.52 9.60
CA PRO A 546 -17.54 -1.18 10.04
C PRO A 546 -17.29 -2.51 9.34
N GLN A 547 -16.03 -2.80 9.03
CA GLN A 547 -15.66 -4.04 8.35
C GLN A 547 -15.77 -5.23 9.32
N SER A 548 -16.35 -6.33 8.84
CA SER A 548 -16.30 -7.60 9.57
C SER A 548 -14.93 -8.23 9.34
N VAL A 549 -14.07 -8.13 10.34
CA VAL A 549 -12.72 -8.69 10.25
C VAL A 549 -12.73 -10.14 10.73
N SER A 550 -12.46 -11.07 9.82
CA SER A 550 -12.06 -12.43 10.17
C SER A 550 -10.54 -12.55 10.09
N SER A 551 -9.91 -13.19 11.06
CA SER A 551 -8.48 -13.46 10.99
C SER A 551 -8.19 -14.40 9.80
N SER A 552 -7.79 -13.80 8.68
CA SER A 552 -7.30 -14.53 7.50
C SER A 552 -5.76 -14.57 7.55
N GLY A 553 -5.17 -15.70 7.21
CA GLY A 553 -3.72 -15.83 7.19
C GLY A 553 -3.24 -17.23 7.54
N LEU A 554 -1.96 -17.37 7.84
CA LEU A 554 -1.36 -18.67 8.18
C LEU A 554 -1.87 -19.23 9.52
N LEU A 555 -2.20 -18.34 10.47
CA LEU A 555 -2.78 -18.70 11.78
C LEU A 555 -4.28 -18.36 11.77
N SER A 556 -5.11 -19.35 12.08
CA SER A 556 -6.55 -19.14 12.28
C SER A 556 -6.80 -18.45 13.64
N GLU A 557 -8.02 -17.94 13.85
CA GLU A 557 -8.42 -17.35 15.12
C GLU A 557 -8.30 -18.33 16.28
N SER A 558 -8.65 -19.61 16.07
CA SER A 558 -8.46 -20.66 17.09
C SER A 558 -6.98 -20.89 17.39
N ASP A 559 -6.08 -20.79 16.41
CA ASP A 559 -4.64 -20.92 16.62
C ASP A 559 -4.10 -19.73 17.44
N ARG A 560 -4.60 -18.52 17.18
CA ARG A 560 -4.24 -17.29 17.93
C ARG A 560 -4.73 -17.33 19.38
N ASN A 561 -5.94 -17.82 19.63
CA ASN A 561 -6.48 -17.98 20.99
C ASN A 561 -5.60 -18.92 21.83
N ILE A 562 -5.15 -20.03 21.25
CA ILE A 562 -4.20 -20.95 21.93
C ILE A 562 -2.90 -20.23 22.26
N LEU A 563 -2.36 -19.38 21.37
CA LEU A 563 -1.15 -18.61 21.65
C LEU A 563 -1.36 -17.59 22.78
N ILE A 564 -2.51 -16.92 22.80
CA ILE A 564 -2.87 -15.95 23.85
C ILE A 564 -3.00 -16.65 25.22
N GLU A 565 -3.65 -17.82 25.28
CA GLU A 565 -3.73 -18.66 26.47
C GLU A 565 -2.34 -19.07 26.97
N ASN A 566 -1.39 -19.28 26.05
CA ASN A 566 0.04 -19.52 26.36
C ASN A 566 0.83 -18.23 26.60
N LYS A 567 0.16 -17.11 26.92
CA LYS A 567 0.75 -15.82 27.33
C LYS A 567 1.48 -15.04 26.22
N PHE A 568 1.24 -15.36 24.95
CA PHE A 568 1.68 -14.50 23.86
C PHE A 568 0.83 -13.22 23.82
N LYS A 569 1.46 -12.07 23.87
CA LYS A 569 0.78 -10.76 23.74
C LYS A 569 0.56 -10.45 22.26
N LEU A 570 -0.47 -11.01 21.64
CA LEU A 570 -0.87 -10.69 20.27
C LEU A 570 -1.86 -9.52 20.28
N TYR A 571 -1.62 -8.52 19.44
CA TYR A 571 -2.44 -7.28 19.39
C TYR A 571 -3.49 -7.31 18.27
N ALA A 572 -3.23 -8.04 17.18
CA ALA A 572 -4.11 -8.11 16.01
C ALA A 572 -4.90 -9.43 15.99
N TYR A 573 -5.96 -9.54 16.79
CA TYR A 573 -6.87 -10.68 16.75
C TYR A 573 -8.34 -10.22 16.69
N GLY A 574 -9.26 -11.13 16.32
CA GLY A 574 -10.62 -10.84 15.90
C GLY A 574 -11.40 -9.83 16.77
N GLU A 575 -11.46 -10.02 18.10
CA GLU A 575 -12.17 -9.10 19.00
C GLU A 575 -11.56 -7.68 18.97
N THR A 576 -10.22 -7.58 19.00
CA THR A 576 -9.53 -6.29 18.99
C THR A 576 -9.69 -5.57 17.66
N LEU A 577 -9.61 -6.30 16.54
CA LEU A 577 -9.81 -5.74 15.21
C LEU A 577 -11.25 -5.26 15.00
N ASN A 578 -12.25 -6.01 15.46
CA ASN A 578 -13.65 -5.59 15.39
C ASN A 578 -13.94 -4.35 16.26
N ALA A 579 -13.32 -4.24 17.43
CA ALA A 579 -13.41 -3.03 18.27
C ALA A 579 -12.74 -1.83 17.57
N GLN A 580 -11.61 -2.04 16.93
CA GLN A 580 -10.92 -1.02 16.15
C GLN A 580 -11.75 -0.54 14.95
N GLU A 581 -12.43 -1.43 14.24
CA GLU A 581 -13.31 -1.07 13.11
C GLU A 581 -14.50 -0.20 13.57
N LYS A 582 -15.14 -0.55 14.69
CA LYS A 582 -16.18 0.30 15.30
C LYS A 582 -15.65 1.68 15.66
N TYR A 583 -14.46 1.74 16.22
CA TYR A 583 -13.79 3.00 16.56
C TYR A 583 -13.49 3.84 15.31
N PHE A 584 -13.05 3.24 14.20
CA PHE A 584 -12.84 3.95 12.93
C PHE A 584 -14.15 4.51 12.37
N ALA A 585 -15.25 3.76 12.46
CA ALA A 585 -16.56 4.25 12.07
C ALA A 585 -17.01 5.44 12.94
N TYR A 586 -16.79 5.37 14.25
CA TYR A 586 -17.05 6.49 15.15
C TYR A 586 -16.22 7.73 14.76
N MET A 587 -14.92 7.56 14.51
CA MET A 587 -14.04 8.66 14.11
C MET A 587 -14.47 9.30 12.79
N ALA A 588 -14.94 8.50 11.82
CA ALA A 588 -15.43 9.01 10.55
C ALA A 588 -16.73 9.80 10.71
N LEU A 589 -17.68 9.29 11.48
CA LEU A 589 -18.99 9.93 11.71
C LEU A 589 -18.89 11.18 12.58
N SER A 590 -17.90 11.26 13.47
CA SER A 590 -17.66 12.40 14.36
C SER A 590 -16.62 13.40 13.82
N ALA A 591 -16.14 13.23 12.57
CA ALA A 591 -15.12 14.11 11.99
C ALA A 591 -15.62 15.49 11.52
N PRO A 592 -16.85 15.65 10.95
CA PRO A 592 -17.28 16.94 10.40
C PRO A 592 -17.58 17.97 11.49
N SER A 593 -17.41 19.27 11.14
CA SER A 593 -17.86 20.37 12.01
C SER A 593 -19.30 20.80 11.74
N ASP A 594 -19.80 20.68 10.51
CA ASP A 594 -21.08 21.25 10.08
C ASP A 594 -22.00 20.27 9.34
N ARG A 595 -21.48 19.45 8.44
CA ARG A 595 -22.28 18.59 7.55
C ARG A 595 -21.79 17.15 7.54
N LEU A 596 -22.71 16.20 7.73
CA LEU A 596 -22.45 14.76 7.61
C LEU A 596 -23.35 14.16 6.54
N PHE A 597 -22.72 13.48 5.57
CA PHE A 597 -23.39 12.71 4.53
C PHE A 597 -23.01 11.24 4.71
N VAL A 598 -23.96 10.36 4.85
CA VAL A 598 -23.73 8.93 4.98
C VAL A 598 -24.48 8.22 3.86
N SER A 599 -23.77 7.43 3.08
CA SER A 599 -24.38 6.67 1.99
C SER A 599 -24.11 5.19 2.10
N PHE A 600 -25.07 4.41 1.64
CA PHE A 600 -25.04 2.96 1.63
C PHE A 600 -25.77 2.43 0.39
N ARG A 601 -25.54 1.17 0.05
CA ARG A 601 -26.15 0.53 -1.13
C ARG A 601 -27.29 -0.38 -0.72
N ASN A 602 -28.40 -0.25 -1.45
CA ASN A 602 -29.58 -1.10 -1.27
C ASN A 602 -29.49 -2.46 -1.98
N GLY A 603 -28.46 -2.65 -2.85
CA GLY A 603 -28.20 -3.87 -3.60
C GLY A 603 -26.81 -4.44 -3.34
N SER A 604 -26.57 -5.69 -3.76
CA SER A 604 -25.22 -6.26 -3.73
C SER A 604 -24.27 -5.51 -4.67
N ALA A 605 -22.95 -5.61 -4.41
CA ALA A 605 -21.92 -5.00 -5.27
C ALA A 605 -22.02 -5.42 -6.74
N ASP A 606 -22.60 -6.60 -7.00
CA ASP A 606 -22.71 -7.25 -8.31
C ASP A 606 -24.02 -6.94 -9.04
N GLY A 607 -24.85 -6.05 -8.52
CA GLY A 607 -26.05 -5.56 -9.21
C GLY A 607 -27.24 -6.54 -9.22
N PHE A 608 -27.29 -7.50 -8.31
CA PHE A 608 -28.42 -8.42 -8.11
C PHE A 608 -29.20 -8.13 -6.85
#